data_f3b6a0c0e6df97a79a21611a71cc098c
#
_entry.id   f3b6a0c0e6df97a79a21611a71cc098c
#
_cell.length_a   1.000
_cell.length_b   1.000
_cell.length_c   1.000
_cell.angle_alpha   90.00
_cell.angle_beta   90.00
_cell.angle_gamma   90.00
#
_symmetry.space_group_name_H-M   'P 1'
#
loop_
_entity.id
_entity.type
_entity.pdbx_description
1 polymer ?
#
loop_
_entity_poly.entity_id
_entity_poly.type
_entity_poly.pdbx_seq_one_letter_code
_entity_poly.pdbx_strand_id
1 'polypeptide(L)'
;MTETAAARDRLEKPTLNYPFEQPPQPGSALEVAPGVVWMRMPLPMMLNHINIWGIEDAVDGEAGWAIVDTGMRTDETLAAWRQLFANATDGKKLSRIFCTHMHPDHVGMAGWLTKKFKCRLWMTRLEYLNCRVLTADTGREAPDDGIVFYHRAGWSDAAIENYRAR
;
A
#
# COMPACT_ATOMS: atom_id res chain seq x y z
N MET A 1 -40.63 13.26 44.81
CA MET A 1 -39.60 12.30 44.32
C MET A 1 -39.89 12.11 42.83
N THR A 2 -39.25 12.89 42.01
CA THR A 2 -39.44 12.89 40.56
C THR A 2 -38.18 12.30 39.92
N GLU A 3 -38.39 11.16 39.34
CA GLU A 3 -37.38 10.38 38.62
C GLU A 3 -37.22 10.99 37.24
N THR A 4 -36.17 11.77 37.06
CA THR A 4 -35.74 12.25 35.73
C THR A 4 -34.79 11.22 35.15
N ALA A 5 -35.36 10.18 34.57
CA ALA A 5 -34.63 9.31 33.63
C ALA A 5 -34.41 10.09 32.36
N ALA A 6 -33.21 10.69 32.23
CA ALA A 6 -32.77 11.22 30.99
C ALA A 6 -32.63 10.05 30.01
N ALA A 7 -33.56 9.97 29.08
CA ALA A 7 -33.44 9.12 27.90
C ALA A 7 -32.16 9.54 27.16
N ARG A 8 -31.10 8.76 27.32
CA ARG A 8 -29.92 8.87 26.49
C ARG A 8 -30.37 8.46 25.08
N ASP A 9 -30.60 9.47 24.30
CA ASP A 9 -30.77 9.37 22.85
C ASP A 9 -29.62 8.49 22.33
N ARG A 10 -29.90 7.22 22.05
CA ARG A 10 -28.97 6.33 21.42
C ARG A 10 -28.90 6.82 19.97
N LEU A 11 -27.96 7.69 19.69
CA LEU A 11 -27.59 8.02 18.31
C LEU A 11 -27.41 6.69 17.59
N GLU A 12 -28.37 6.34 16.75
CA GLU A 12 -28.25 5.20 15.85
C GLU A 12 -26.93 5.37 15.09
N LYS A 13 -26.04 4.39 15.24
CA LYS A 13 -24.79 4.42 14.49
C LYS A 13 -25.15 4.44 13.01
N PRO A 14 -24.65 5.42 12.24
CA PRO A 14 -24.96 5.49 10.84
C PRO A 14 -24.55 4.15 10.18
N THR A 15 -25.49 3.56 9.48
CA THR A 15 -25.22 2.34 8.70
C THR A 15 -24.24 2.66 7.59
N LEU A 16 -23.12 1.95 7.53
CA LEU A 16 -22.17 2.09 6.44
C LEU A 16 -22.83 1.62 5.13
N ASN A 17 -22.78 2.46 4.14
CA ASN A 17 -23.21 2.11 2.80
C ASN A 17 -21.99 1.69 1.95
N TYR A 18 -22.04 0.48 1.40
CA TYR A 18 -21.02 -0.05 0.50
C TYR A 18 -21.56 0.02 -0.92
N PRO A 19 -21.16 1.02 -1.72
CA PRO A 19 -21.72 1.24 -3.06
C PRO A 19 -21.34 0.15 -4.06
N PHE A 20 -20.33 -0.66 -3.75
CA PHE A 20 -19.87 -1.76 -4.60
C PHE A 20 -20.09 -3.10 -3.90
N GLU A 21 -20.83 -3.99 -4.54
CA GLU A 21 -21.18 -5.30 -3.97
C GLU A 21 -19.96 -6.21 -3.77
N GLN A 22 -19.03 -6.16 -4.71
CA GLN A 22 -17.83 -7.01 -4.68
C GLN A 22 -16.56 -6.18 -4.94
N PRO A 23 -15.51 -6.41 -4.16
CA PRO A 23 -14.20 -5.82 -4.44
C PRO A 23 -13.57 -6.45 -5.69
N PRO A 24 -12.71 -5.72 -6.41
CA PRO A 24 -11.98 -6.28 -7.54
C PRO A 24 -11.07 -7.42 -7.09
N GLN A 25 -10.98 -8.46 -7.91
CA GLN A 25 -10.04 -9.54 -7.68
C GLN A 25 -8.61 -9.10 -8.03
N PRO A 26 -7.56 -9.69 -7.45
CA PRO A 26 -6.19 -9.44 -7.88
C PRO A 26 -6.04 -9.62 -9.40
N GLY A 27 -5.41 -8.66 -10.06
CA GLY A 27 -5.27 -8.67 -11.52
C GLY A 27 -6.45 -8.09 -12.30
N SER A 28 -7.48 -7.57 -11.62
CA SER A 28 -8.59 -6.83 -12.22
C SER A 28 -8.71 -5.40 -11.65
N ALA A 29 -9.44 -4.55 -12.35
CA ALA A 29 -9.76 -3.19 -11.94
C ALA A 29 -11.27 -2.96 -12.00
N LEU A 30 -11.78 -2.16 -11.06
CA LEU A 30 -13.16 -1.72 -10.99
C LEU A 30 -13.20 -0.20 -11.08
N GLU A 31 -13.86 0.35 -12.10
CA GLU A 31 -14.09 1.78 -12.17
C GLU A 31 -15.08 2.20 -11.08
N VAL A 32 -14.68 3.14 -10.23
CA VAL A 32 -15.47 3.60 -9.09
C VAL A 32 -15.98 5.03 -9.27
N ALA A 33 -15.34 5.77 -10.16
CA ALA A 33 -15.76 7.08 -10.65
C ALA A 33 -15.15 7.28 -12.04
N PRO A 34 -15.65 8.21 -12.86
CA PRO A 34 -15.06 8.48 -14.17
C PRO A 34 -13.55 8.73 -14.08
N GLY A 35 -12.75 7.88 -14.73
CA GLY A 35 -11.30 7.96 -14.73
C GLY A 35 -10.62 7.54 -13.43
N VAL A 36 -11.32 6.90 -12.49
CA VAL A 36 -10.76 6.38 -11.24
C VAL A 36 -11.07 4.89 -11.10
N VAL A 37 -10.04 4.06 -11.04
CA VAL A 37 -10.18 2.63 -10.86
C VAL A 37 -9.62 2.15 -9.52
N TRP A 38 -10.35 1.23 -8.92
CA TRP A 38 -9.94 0.50 -7.73
C TRP A 38 -9.34 -0.85 -8.12
N MET A 39 -8.20 -1.15 -7.55
CA MET A 39 -7.48 -2.41 -7.70
C MET A 39 -7.13 -2.96 -6.32
N ARG A 40 -6.91 -4.26 -6.22
CA ARG A 40 -6.43 -4.90 -4.98
C ARG A 40 -5.20 -5.75 -5.28
N MET A 41 -4.20 -5.63 -4.41
CA MET A 41 -3.01 -6.47 -4.44
C MET A 41 -2.97 -7.39 -3.24
N PRO A 42 -2.57 -8.65 -3.42
CA PRO A 42 -2.51 -9.62 -2.33
C PRO A 42 -1.39 -9.30 -1.34
N LEU A 43 -1.62 -9.65 -0.07
CA LEU A 43 -0.63 -9.60 1.00
C LEU A 43 -0.55 -10.98 1.68
N PRO A 44 0.66 -11.45 2.03
CA PRO A 44 0.87 -12.76 2.66
C PRO A 44 0.71 -12.70 4.19
N MET A 45 -0.35 -12.05 4.70
CA MET A 45 -0.58 -11.88 6.14
C MET A 45 -2.08 -11.84 6.47
N MET A 46 -2.43 -11.61 7.75
CA MET A 46 -3.85 -11.57 8.17
C MET A 46 -4.64 -10.49 7.42
N LEU A 47 -4.10 -9.31 7.24
CA LEU A 47 -4.59 -8.35 6.26
C LEU A 47 -4.14 -8.84 4.88
N ASN A 48 -5.00 -9.54 4.20
CA ASN A 48 -4.66 -10.30 3.00
C ASN A 48 -4.61 -9.48 1.70
N HIS A 49 -4.80 -8.17 1.77
CA HIS A 49 -4.78 -7.30 0.60
C HIS A 49 -4.51 -5.84 0.96
N ILE A 50 -4.07 -5.10 -0.05
CA ILE A 50 -4.02 -3.64 -0.05
C ILE A 50 -4.82 -3.09 -1.23
N ASN A 51 -5.50 -1.97 -1.02
CA ASN A 51 -6.18 -1.24 -2.08
C ASN A 51 -5.20 -0.30 -2.79
N ILE A 52 -5.26 -0.31 -4.11
CA ILE A 52 -4.45 0.53 -5.00
C ILE A 52 -5.40 1.27 -5.92
N TRP A 53 -5.05 2.49 -6.27
CA TRP A 53 -5.87 3.33 -7.12
C TRP A 53 -5.15 3.67 -8.41
N GLY A 54 -5.87 3.56 -9.53
CA GLY A 54 -5.47 4.09 -10.82
C GLY A 54 -6.31 5.32 -11.14
N ILE A 55 -5.66 6.36 -11.62
CA ILE A 55 -6.31 7.62 -11.99
C ILE A 55 -5.90 7.93 -13.43
N GLU A 56 -6.89 8.22 -14.29
CA GLU A 56 -6.58 8.67 -15.66
C GLU A 56 -5.69 9.91 -15.61
N ASP A 57 -4.66 9.89 -16.42
CA ASP A 57 -3.63 10.92 -16.44
C ASP A 57 -3.15 11.15 -17.88
N ALA A 58 -2.49 12.25 -18.09
CA ALA A 58 -1.81 12.54 -19.35
C ALA A 58 -0.45 13.18 -19.08
N VAL A 59 0.58 12.71 -19.77
CA VAL A 59 1.93 13.28 -19.75
C VAL A 59 2.36 13.55 -21.18
N ASP A 60 2.78 14.77 -21.43
CA ASP A 60 3.22 15.23 -22.77
C ASP A 60 2.19 14.98 -23.88
N GLY A 61 0.89 15.04 -23.54
CA GLY A 61 -0.23 14.81 -24.45
C GLY A 61 -0.58 13.33 -24.68
N GLU A 62 0.18 12.39 -24.10
CA GLU A 62 -0.13 10.96 -24.14
C GLU A 62 -1.01 10.55 -22.95
N ALA A 63 -2.13 9.88 -23.24
CA ALA A 63 -3.01 9.33 -22.19
C ALA A 63 -2.33 8.15 -21.49
N GLY A 64 -2.49 8.10 -20.17
CA GLY A 64 -1.92 7.08 -19.32
C GLY A 64 -2.70 6.89 -18.03
N TRP A 65 -2.11 6.13 -17.11
CA TRP A 65 -2.60 5.95 -15.76
C TRP A 65 -1.57 6.41 -14.73
N ALA A 66 -1.96 7.27 -13.82
CA ALA A 66 -1.24 7.50 -12.58
C ALA A 66 -1.68 6.45 -11.56
N ILE A 67 -0.73 5.85 -10.84
CA ILE A 67 -1.01 4.83 -9.83
C ILE A 67 -0.69 5.39 -8.44
N VAL A 68 -1.56 5.13 -7.47
CA VAL A 68 -1.34 5.42 -6.06
C VAL A 68 -1.08 4.11 -5.31
N ASP A 69 0.13 3.97 -4.79
CA ASP A 69 0.73 2.78 -4.20
C ASP A 69 0.96 1.62 -5.17
N THR A 70 1.70 0.58 -4.75
CA THR A 70 2.20 -0.40 -5.72
C THR A 70 2.08 -1.86 -5.30
N GLY A 71 1.78 -2.14 -4.04
CA GLY A 71 1.76 -3.51 -3.51
C GLY A 71 3.13 -3.99 -3.02
N MET A 72 3.08 -5.03 -2.20
CA MET A 72 4.28 -5.72 -1.71
C MET A 72 4.95 -6.49 -2.86
N ARG A 73 6.27 -6.57 -2.82
CA ARG A 73 7.03 -7.34 -3.80
C ARG A 73 6.93 -8.85 -3.52
N THR A 74 5.91 -9.47 -4.10
CA THR A 74 5.73 -10.93 -4.12
C THR A 74 5.47 -11.40 -5.55
N ASP A 75 5.55 -12.70 -5.78
CA ASP A 75 5.26 -13.27 -7.10
C ASP A 75 3.77 -13.13 -7.46
N GLU A 76 2.89 -13.21 -6.47
CA GLU A 76 1.45 -13.02 -6.63
C GLU A 76 1.12 -11.57 -7.05
N THR A 77 1.74 -10.59 -6.39
CA THR A 77 1.58 -9.18 -6.76
C THR A 77 2.14 -8.89 -8.16
N LEU A 78 3.27 -9.50 -8.49
CA LEU A 78 3.84 -9.40 -9.84
C LEU A 78 2.91 -10.00 -10.91
N ALA A 79 2.31 -11.14 -10.63
CA ALA A 79 1.34 -11.79 -11.51
C ALA A 79 0.08 -10.90 -11.68
N ALA A 80 -0.44 -10.36 -10.58
CA ALA A 80 -1.60 -9.45 -10.60
C ALA A 80 -1.33 -8.20 -11.47
N TRP A 81 -0.15 -7.57 -11.32
CA TRP A 81 0.24 -6.44 -12.17
C TRP A 81 0.35 -6.82 -13.65
N ARG A 82 0.92 -7.98 -13.97
CA ARG A 82 1.01 -8.45 -15.36
C ARG A 82 -0.37 -8.65 -15.97
N GLN A 83 -1.29 -9.23 -15.23
CA GLN A 83 -2.67 -9.43 -15.66
C GLN A 83 -3.42 -8.11 -15.85
N LEU A 84 -3.28 -7.15 -14.94
CA LEU A 84 -3.84 -5.80 -15.06
C LEU A 84 -3.39 -5.11 -16.35
N PHE A 85 -2.09 -5.12 -16.64
CA PHE A 85 -1.56 -4.51 -17.86
C PHE A 85 -1.95 -5.23 -19.14
N ALA A 86 -2.28 -6.50 -19.06
CA ALA A 86 -2.76 -7.24 -20.22
C ALA A 86 -4.25 -6.97 -20.53
N ASN A 87 -5.07 -6.72 -19.50
CA ASN A 87 -6.52 -6.78 -19.63
C ASN A 87 -7.26 -5.49 -19.24
N ALA A 88 -6.69 -4.63 -18.42
CA ALA A 88 -7.45 -3.56 -17.76
C ALA A 88 -6.91 -2.14 -18.01
N THR A 89 -5.92 -1.98 -18.86
CA THR A 89 -5.33 -0.65 -19.12
C THR A 89 -5.63 -0.09 -20.52
N ASP A 90 -6.39 -0.80 -21.33
CA ASP A 90 -6.68 -0.43 -22.73
C ASP A 90 -5.43 -0.05 -23.53
N GLY A 91 -4.29 -0.69 -23.23
CA GLY A 91 -2.99 -0.39 -23.85
C GLY A 91 -2.32 0.89 -23.33
N LYS A 92 -2.97 1.67 -22.46
CA LYS A 92 -2.41 2.86 -21.84
C LYS A 92 -1.24 2.49 -20.89
N LYS A 93 -0.21 3.31 -20.86
CA LYS A 93 0.99 3.10 -20.02
C LYS A 93 0.82 3.77 -18.66
N LEU A 94 1.65 3.38 -17.69
CA LEU A 94 1.80 4.16 -16.49
C LEU A 94 2.54 5.46 -16.81
N SER A 95 1.92 6.57 -16.45
CA SER A 95 2.46 7.92 -16.59
C SER A 95 3.36 8.27 -15.41
N ARG A 96 2.91 7.95 -14.21
CA ARG A 96 3.61 8.21 -12.94
C ARG A 96 3.09 7.31 -11.82
N ILE A 97 3.85 7.24 -10.73
CA ILE A 97 3.51 6.49 -9.54
C ILE A 97 3.60 7.43 -8.35
N PHE A 98 2.56 7.46 -7.53
CA PHE A 98 2.54 8.10 -6.23
C PHE A 98 2.63 7.02 -5.15
N CYS A 99 3.60 7.12 -4.24
CA CYS A 99 3.63 6.30 -3.03
C CYS A 99 3.24 7.16 -1.84
N THR A 100 2.22 6.70 -1.11
CA THR A 100 1.72 7.39 0.07
C THR A 100 2.76 7.38 1.18
N HIS A 101 3.40 6.23 1.40
CA HIS A 101 4.47 6.07 2.39
C HIS A 101 5.38 4.86 2.08
N MET A 102 6.40 4.67 2.90
CA MET A 102 7.51 3.76 2.62
C MET A 102 7.27 2.29 2.97
N HIS A 103 6.13 1.90 3.55
CA HIS A 103 5.89 0.51 3.92
C HIS A 103 5.96 -0.42 2.70
N PRO A 104 6.44 -1.67 2.87
CA PRO A 104 6.69 -2.59 1.75
C PRO A 104 5.47 -2.90 0.91
N ASP A 105 4.28 -2.91 1.48
CA ASP A 105 3.00 -3.13 0.79
C ASP A 105 2.55 -1.92 -0.04
N HIS A 106 3.16 -0.76 0.15
CA HIS A 106 2.90 0.46 -0.61
C HIS A 106 4.00 0.73 -1.66
N VAL A 107 5.28 0.63 -1.29
CA VAL A 107 6.40 0.98 -2.17
C VAL A 107 7.05 -0.23 -2.86
N GLY A 108 6.71 -1.45 -2.46
CA GLY A 108 7.45 -2.66 -2.81
C GLY A 108 7.62 -2.92 -4.32
N MET A 109 6.62 -2.62 -5.13
CA MET A 109 6.69 -2.79 -6.58
C MET A 109 7.09 -1.51 -7.34
N ALA A 110 7.29 -0.37 -6.66
CA ALA A 110 7.59 0.91 -7.29
C ALA A 110 8.84 0.85 -8.19
N GLY A 111 9.90 0.20 -7.73
CA GLY A 111 11.13 0.05 -8.51
C GLY A 111 10.95 -0.79 -9.79
N TRP A 112 10.14 -1.85 -9.73
CA TRP A 112 9.83 -2.66 -10.90
C TRP A 112 8.95 -1.89 -11.90
N LEU A 113 7.91 -1.22 -11.42
CA LEU A 113 6.99 -0.45 -12.25
C LEU A 113 7.67 0.73 -12.92
N THR A 114 8.47 1.53 -12.19
CA THR A 114 9.21 2.67 -12.75
C THR A 114 10.19 2.23 -13.82
N LYS A 115 10.90 1.12 -13.60
CA LYS A 115 11.83 0.56 -14.60
C LYS A 115 11.10 0.06 -15.85
N LYS A 116 9.96 -0.64 -15.66
CA LYS A 116 9.18 -1.22 -16.78
C LYS A 116 8.58 -0.13 -17.67
N PHE A 117 7.99 0.91 -17.07
CA PHE A 117 7.25 1.96 -17.78
C PHE A 117 8.07 3.23 -18.02
N LYS A 118 9.28 3.31 -17.47
CA LYS A 118 10.15 4.50 -17.51
C LYS A 118 9.45 5.76 -17.00
N CYS A 119 8.55 5.59 -16.03
CA CYS A 119 7.78 6.66 -15.42
C CYS A 119 8.43 7.14 -14.11
N ARG A 120 7.98 8.30 -13.61
CA ARG A 120 8.51 8.90 -12.38
C ARG A 120 7.81 8.35 -11.15
N LEU A 121 8.58 8.19 -10.06
CA LEU A 121 8.06 7.98 -8.71
C LEU A 121 7.91 9.34 -8.02
N TRP A 122 6.74 9.56 -7.43
CA TRP A 122 6.41 10.70 -6.59
C TRP A 122 6.17 10.22 -5.17
N MET A 123 6.87 10.82 -4.24
CA MET A 123 6.83 10.45 -2.83
C MET A 123 7.29 11.64 -2.01
N THR A 124 6.83 11.78 -0.76
CA THR A 124 7.37 12.85 0.08
C THR A 124 8.85 12.64 0.35
N ARG A 125 9.60 13.72 0.56
CA ARG A 125 11.03 13.62 0.84
C ARG A 125 11.30 12.79 2.09
N LEU A 126 10.47 12.93 3.12
CA LEU A 126 10.62 12.19 4.37
C LEU A 126 10.47 10.69 4.14
N GLU A 127 9.40 10.27 3.49
CA GLU A 127 9.13 8.87 3.18
C GLU A 127 10.22 8.26 2.27
N TYR A 128 10.67 9.02 1.27
CA TYR A 128 11.76 8.57 0.40
C TYR A 128 13.06 8.36 1.17
N LEU A 129 13.44 9.30 2.04
CA LEU A 129 14.67 9.17 2.84
C LEU A 129 14.55 8.03 3.85
N ASN A 130 13.42 7.87 4.54
CA ASN A 130 13.18 6.74 5.43
C ASN A 130 13.30 5.41 4.68
N CYS A 131 12.65 5.29 3.53
CA CYS A 131 12.75 4.10 2.68
C CYS A 131 14.21 3.79 2.31
N ARG A 132 14.99 4.80 1.90
CA ARG A 132 16.40 4.65 1.53
C ARG A 132 17.27 4.20 2.70
N VAL A 133 17.07 4.77 3.88
CA VAL A 133 17.82 4.39 5.09
C VAL A 133 17.49 2.96 5.50
N LEU A 134 16.22 2.62 5.64
CA LEU A 134 15.80 1.28 6.05
C LEU A 134 16.19 0.20 5.04
N THR A 135 16.11 0.49 3.74
CA THR A 135 16.56 -0.44 2.70
C THR A 135 18.09 -0.61 2.69
N ALA A 136 18.85 0.44 3.03
CA ALA A 136 20.30 0.37 3.11
C ALA A 136 20.78 -0.47 4.30
N ASP A 137 19.97 -0.57 5.36
CA ASP A 137 20.29 -1.36 6.56
C ASP A 137 19.78 -2.82 6.46
N THR A 138 18.97 -3.14 5.49
CA THR A 138 18.49 -4.51 5.27
C THR A 138 19.65 -5.46 4.98
N GLY A 139 19.73 -6.56 5.72
CA GLY A 139 20.80 -7.56 5.61
C GLY A 139 22.11 -7.19 6.33
N ARG A 140 22.14 -6.11 7.10
CA ARG A 140 23.22 -5.81 8.05
C ARG A 140 22.92 -6.41 9.41
N GLU A 141 23.97 -6.62 10.20
CA GLU A 141 23.80 -6.97 11.60
C GLU A 141 23.01 -5.88 12.33
N ALA A 142 22.16 -6.31 13.26
CA ALA A 142 21.42 -5.38 14.09
C ALA A 142 22.38 -4.50 14.90
N PRO A 143 22.25 -3.16 14.87
CA PRO A 143 23.15 -2.30 15.59
C PRO A 143 23.03 -2.50 17.11
N ASP A 144 24.15 -2.45 17.84
CA ASP A 144 24.19 -2.65 19.29
C ASP A 144 23.23 -1.71 20.04
N ASP A 145 23.14 -0.45 19.62
CA ASP A 145 22.19 0.51 20.19
C ASP A 145 20.73 0.08 19.99
N GLY A 146 20.40 -0.55 18.87
CA GLY A 146 19.08 -1.12 18.62
C GLY A 146 18.77 -2.29 19.56
N ILE A 147 19.75 -3.16 19.80
CA ILE A 147 19.64 -4.26 20.76
C ILE A 147 19.39 -3.73 22.17
N VAL A 148 20.19 -2.77 22.61
CA VAL A 148 20.02 -2.11 23.91
C VAL A 148 18.66 -1.44 24.03
N PHE A 149 18.21 -0.75 22.99
CA PHE A 149 16.91 -0.09 22.97
C PHE A 149 15.76 -1.09 23.16
N TYR A 150 15.70 -2.15 22.35
CA TYR A 150 14.62 -3.13 22.42
C TYR A 150 14.66 -3.95 23.72
N HIS A 151 15.84 -4.23 24.23
CA HIS A 151 15.97 -4.89 25.55
C HIS A 151 15.38 -4.01 26.67
N ARG A 152 15.69 -2.71 26.67
CA ARG A 152 15.10 -1.74 27.62
C ARG A 152 13.59 -1.55 27.42
N ALA A 153 13.10 -1.72 26.21
CA ALA A 153 11.68 -1.69 25.88
C ALA A 153 10.91 -2.97 26.31
N GLY A 154 11.61 -3.95 26.92
CA GLY A 154 11.01 -5.15 27.47
C GLY A 154 10.86 -6.30 26.47
N TRP A 155 11.58 -6.29 25.36
CA TRP A 155 11.61 -7.43 24.46
C TRP A 155 12.30 -8.62 25.12
N SER A 156 11.76 -9.83 24.90
CA SER A 156 12.36 -11.08 25.34
C SER A 156 13.65 -11.38 24.58
N ASP A 157 14.55 -12.20 25.19
CA ASP A 157 15.78 -12.63 24.53
C ASP A 157 15.51 -13.31 23.18
N ALA A 158 14.44 -14.11 23.09
CA ALA A 158 14.04 -14.74 21.83
C ALA A 158 13.64 -13.70 20.75
N ALA A 159 12.97 -12.62 21.15
CA ALA A 159 12.62 -11.53 20.21
C ALA A 159 13.87 -10.76 19.77
N ILE A 160 14.82 -10.57 20.66
CA ILE A 160 16.13 -9.94 20.37
C ILE A 160 16.93 -10.81 19.38
N GLU A 161 17.02 -12.12 19.61
CA GLU A 161 17.70 -13.02 18.67
C GLU A 161 17.05 -13.02 17.28
N ASN A 162 15.72 -13.00 17.20
CA ASN A 162 15.02 -12.84 15.93
C ASN A 162 15.30 -11.51 15.24
N TYR A 163 15.52 -10.45 16.00
CA TYR A 163 15.90 -9.14 15.46
C TYR A 163 17.34 -9.14 14.93
N ARG A 164 18.26 -9.83 15.59
CA ARG A 164 19.65 -9.99 15.13
C ARG A 164 19.76 -10.80 13.84
N ALA A 165 18.85 -11.77 13.64
CA ALA A 165 18.87 -12.69 12.51
C ALA A 165 18.27 -12.11 11.21
N ARG A 166 17.80 -10.88 11.21
CA ARG A 166 17.22 -10.19 10.05
C ARG A 166 18.27 -9.44 9.25
#